data_5eb270367564b6e46d1190011ea9cf5f
#
_entry.id   5eb270367564b6e46d1190011ea9cf5f
#
_cell.length_a   1.000
_cell.length_b   1.000
_cell.length_c   1.000
_cell.angle_alpha   90.00
_cell.angle_beta   90.00
_cell.angle_gamma   90.00
#
_symmetry.space_group_name_H-M   'P 1'
#
loop_
_entity.id
_entity.type
_entity.pdbx_description
1 polymer ?
#
loop_
_entity_poly.entity_id
_entity_poly.type
_entity_poly.pdbx_seq_one_letter_code
_entity_poly.pdbx_strand_id
1 'polypeptide(L)'
;MTGHDPTSLAGKRFPTRAHFDHVVIGGGAAGMAAARAAAAAGERTLLVDEHPLDPGLFGLDIPYLFGGRVDASVQSPARMQERIVAARPDLLAALEDGVEVALATACWGCFPRTAVNRTQPYDLLGLADRDAAWMVAFTRLTIATGSRDVVVPYRGWTLPGVMGACGFDAALRLYGAFSGHRLAILGGGPLAEAVEAQARAAGLEVAARIARAPTAFEIHGTDTVTGVSWRPADATGRSEAAVDTVIMAVACAPMVDLADQAGCATTWEPDRGGFVPVLAPGGASSIPGLRIVGDAAGGMALDRTAWMAAALADPAALVCACEDVTAEDLRALRPPRYLGAPGPEAGLDALPGNDQDHVKRLTRAGMGACQGRRCRDSVHALISRDRPAKLASHRAPLRPLPLAVLAALEEDPEIATHWTGWFGIAAQWLPHWEPVPEEHAAIAGDRNGGSART
;
A
#
# COMPACT_ATOMS: atom_id res chain seq x y z
N MET A 1 26.42 -38.76 11.46
CA MET A 1 25.70 -37.92 10.48
C MET A 1 24.71 -37.09 11.30
N THR A 2 25.00 -35.85 11.54
CA THR A 2 24.03 -34.94 12.20
C THR A 2 22.90 -34.77 11.22
N GLY A 3 21.71 -35.28 11.55
CA GLY A 3 20.51 -35.14 10.73
C GLY A 3 20.31 -33.68 10.40
N HIS A 4 20.31 -33.36 9.11
CA HIS A 4 19.99 -32.03 8.62
C HIS A 4 18.50 -31.78 8.97
N ASP A 5 18.22 -30.75 9.78
CA ASP A 5 16.85 -30.33 10.04
C ASP A 5 16.30 -29.67 8.76
N PRO A 6 15.38 -30.33 8.02
CA PRO A 6 14.86 -29.81 6.77
C PRO A 6 14.01 -28.55 6.96
N THR A 7 13.63 -28.23 8.21
CA THR A 7 12.85 -27.03 8.53
C THR A 7 13.73 -25.86 8.95
N SER A 8 15.04 -26.06 9.11
CA SER A 8 15.99 -25.02 9.53
C SER A 8 16.57 -24.29 8.34
N LEU A 9 16.60 -22.95 8.41
CA LEU A 9 17.31 -22.07 7.50
C LEU A 9 18.78 -21.86 7.88
N ALA A 10 19.22 -22.44 9.01
CA ALA A 10 20.58 -22.26 9.51
C ALA A 10 21.61 -22.76 8.49
N GLY A 11 22.56 -21.90 8.14
CA GLY A 11 23.61 -22.20 7.16
C GLY A 11 23.19 -22.09 5.70
N LYS A 12 21.91 -21.87 5.38
CA LYS A 12 21.45 -21.60 4.01
C LYS A 12 21.65 -20.15 3.65
N ARG A 13 22.03 -19.91 2.42
CA ARG A 13 22.28 -18.56 1.90
C ARG A 13 21.06 -18.09 1.11
N PHE A 14 20.67 -16.84 1.37
CA PHE A 14 19.76 -16.13 0.48
C PHE A 14 20.62 -15.33 -0.51
N PRO A 15 20.56 -15.63 -1.81
CA PRO A 15 21.29 -14.87 -2.80
C PRO A 15 20.94 -13.39 -2.69
N THR A 16 21.94 -12.55 -2.53
CA THR A 16 21.77 -11.09 -2.47
C THR A 16 22.64 -10.44 -3.50
N ARG A 17 22.12 -9.46 -4.25
CA ARG A 17 22.90 -8.71 -5.24
C ARG A 17 23.98 -7.86 -4.58
N ALA A 18 23.69 -7.30 -3.41
CA ALA A 18 24.60 -6.45 -2.68
C ALA A 18 24.24 -6.38 -1.18
N HIS A 19 25.22 -5.89 -0.39
CA HIS A 19 25.03 -5.46 0.98
C HIS A 19 25.30 -3.96 1.07
N PHE A 20 24.36 -3.22 1.68
CA PHE A 20 24.44 -1.78 1.91
C PHE A 20 24.54 -1.50 3.41
N ASP A 21 25.32 -0.50 3.77
CA ASP A 21 25.33 0.01 5.14
C ASP A 21 24.00 0.67 5.47
N HIS A 22 23.43 1.39 4.49
CA HIS A 22 22.15 2.06 4.64
C HIS A 22 21.29 1.93 3.38
N VAL A 23 20.05 1.50 3.54
CA VAL A 23 19.06 1.55 2.46
C VAL A 23 17.96 2.55 2.84
N VAL A 24 17.53 3.36 1.90
CA VAL A 24 16.43 4.32 2.05
C VAL A 24 15.34 3.99 1.04
N ILE A 25 14.12 3.75 1.51
CA ILE A 25 12.95 3.48 0.66
C ILE A 25 12.05 4.71 0.59
N GLY A 26 11.96 5.29 -0.60
CA GLY A 26 11.22 6.51 -0.91
C GLY A 26 12.13 7.70 -1.13
N GLY A 27 12.12 8.21 -2.36
CA GLY A 27 12.94 9.34 -2.81
C GLY A 27 12.31 10.72 -2.57
N GLY A 28 11.29 10.86 -1.72
CA GLY A 28 10.75 12.14 -1.29
C GLY A 28 11.77 12.98 -0.50
N ALA A 29 11.40 14.20 -0.11
CA ALA A 29 12.31 15.13 0.58
C ALA A 29 12.97 14.51 1.83
N ALA A 30 12.20 13.80 2.66
CA ALA A 30 12.72 13.16 3.87
C ALA A 30 13.68 12.01 3.57
N GLY A 31 13.37 11.17 2.56
CA GLY A 31 14.24 10.08 2.15
C GLY A 31 15.52 10.57 1.49
N MET A 32 15.42 11.57 0.64
CA MET A 32 16.57 12.21 0.02
C MET A 32 17.53 12.80 1.06
N ALA A 33 16.99 13.52 2.04
CA ALA A 33 17.79 14.05 3.14
C ALA A 33 18.48 12.93 3.95
N ALA A 34 17.77 11.82 4.21
CA ALA A 34 18.33 10.69 4.92
C ALA A 34 19.44 9.97 4.11
N ALA A 35 19.23 9.77 2.81
CA ALA A 35 20.22 9.11 1.94
C ALA A 35 21.52 9.94 1.81
N ARG A 36 21.40 11.24 1.58
CA ARG A 36 22.54 12.15 1.50
C ARG A 36 23.30 12.24 2.83
N ALA A 37 22.58 12.28 3.95
CA ALA A 37 23.20 12.29 5.27
C ALA A 37 23.99 10.99 5.55
N ALA A 38 23.49 9.84 5.12
CA ALA A 38 24.16 8.55 5.25
C ALA A 38 25.42 8.50 4.36
N ALA A 39 25.34 8.93 3.11
CA ALA A 39 26.49 8.99 2.21
C ALA A 39 27.59 9.95 2.72
N ALA A 40 27.19 11.12 3.24
CA ALA A 40 28.11 12.06 3.88
C ALA A 40 28.80 11.50 5.13
N ALA A 41 28.20 10.52 5.81
CA ALA A 41 28.81 9.77 6.90
C ALA A 41 29.74 8.64 6.44
N GLY A 42 29.93 8.48 5.13
CA GLY A 42 30.78 7.45 4.51
C GLY A 42 30.11 6.08 4.40
N GLU A 43 28.79 5.99 4.52
CA GLU A 43 28.03 4.75 4.40
C GLU A 43 27.75 4.42 2.94
N ARG A 44 27.94 3.16 2.54
CA ARG A 44 27.45 2.67 1.25
C ARG A 44 25.93 2.71 1.26
N THR A 45 25.36 3.68 0.54
CA THR A 45 23.94 4.02 0.63
C THR A 45 23.19 3.72 -0.67
N LEU A 46 22.04 3.04 -0.57
CA LEU A 46 21.09 2.82 -1.66
C LEU A 46 19.80 3.61 -1.38
N LEU A 47 19.37 4.42 -2.35
CA LEU A 47 18.05 5.05 -2.39
C LEU A 47 17.18 4.31 -3.40
N VAL A 48 16.02 3.84 -2.98
CA VAL A 48 15.04 3.14 -3.83
C VAL A 48 13.77 3.98 -3.93
N ASP A 49 13.29 4.20 -5.16
CA ASP A 49 12.00 4.87 -5.40
C ASP A 49 11.22 4.16 -6.51
N GLU A 50 9.91 3.96 -6.30
CA GLU A 50 9.05 3.35 -7.31
C GLU A 50 8.73 4.28 -8.49
N HIS A 51 9.00 5.58 -8.34
CA HIS A 51 8.87 6.51 -9.44
C HIS A 51 10.13 6.53 -10.34
N PRO A 52 9.94 6.67 -11.66
CA PRO A 52 8.66 6.69 -12.37
C PRO A 52 7.96 5.34 -12.29
N LEU A 53 6.64 5.37 -12.05
CA LEU A 53 5.85 4.15 -12.06
C LEU A 53 5.92 3.48 -13.43
N ASP A 54 6.43 2.26 -13.48
CA ASP A 54 6.52 1.50 -14.72
C ASP A 54 5.22 0.73 -14.99
N PRO A 55 4.55 0.95 -16.14
CA PRO A 55 3.33 0.23 -16.50
C PRO A 55 3.52 -1.29 -16.57
N GLY A 56 4.71 -1.75 -16.95
CA GLY A 56 5.04 -3.18 -17.01
C GLY A 56 5.14 -3.83 -15.64
N LEU A 57 5.53 -3.05 -14.62
CA LEU A 57 5.64 -3.53 -13.25
C LEU A 57 4.31 -3.42 -12.48
N PHE A 58 3.67 -2.25 -12.56
CA PHE A 58 2.49 -1.94 -11.74
C PHE A 58 1.15 -2.21 -12.42
N GLY A 59 1.15 -2.39 -13.74
CA GLY A 59 -0.01 -2.80 -14.50
C GLY A 59 -1.27 -2.00 -14.21
N LEU A 60 -2.26 -2.65 -13.60
CA LEU A 60 -3.57 -2.07 -13.29
C LEU A 60 -3.55 -0.96 -12.22
N ASP A 61 -2.49 -0.81 -11.44
CA ASP A 61 -2.42 0.25 -10.41
C ASP A 61 -2.26 1.66 -11.03
N ILE A 62 -1.65 1.76 -12.22
CA ILE A 62 -1.43 3.06 -12.87
C ILE A 62 -2.72 3.80 -13.25
N PRO A 63 -3.71 3.18 -13.92
CA PRO A 63 -4.97 3.83 -14.19
C PRO A 63 -5.66 4.34 -12.93
N TYR A 64 -5.54 3.60 -11.86
CA TYR A 64 -6.13 3.98 -10.60
C TYR A 64 -5.39 5.10 -9.88
N LEU A 65 -4.07 5.13 -9.93
CA LEU A 65 -3.28 6.20 -9.31
C LEU A 65 -3.56 7.54 -9.98
N PHE A 66 -3.62 7.56 -11.31
CA PHE A 66 -3.77 8.79 -12.10
C PHE A 66 -5.20 9.05 -12.57
N GLY A 67 -6.16 8.24 -12.15
CA GLY A 67 -7.55 8.44 -12.52
C GLY A 67 -7.82 8.52 -14.03
N GLY A 68 -6.94 7.95 -14.86
CA GLY A 68 -7.07 8.05 -16.32
C GLY A 68 -6.85 9.46 -16.90
N ARG A 69 -6.39 10.44 -16.11
CA ARG A 69 -6.14 11.83 -16.54
C ARG A 69 -4.66 12.11 -16.76
N VAL A 70 -4.01 11.23 -17.52
CA VAL A 70 -2.62 11.41 -17.97
C VAL A 70 -2.51 11.22 -19.46
N ASP A 71 -1.55 11.90 -20.08
CA ASP A 71 -1.25 11.74 -21.50
C ASP A 71 -0.41 10.47 -21.76
N ALA A 72 -0.21 10.14 -23.04
CA ALA A 72 0.50 8.94 -23.44
C ALA A 72 2.00 8.94 -23.04
N SER A 73 2.56 10.04 -22.55
CA SER A 73 3.97 10.10 -22.15
C SER A 73 4.28 9.16 -20.99
N VAL A 74 3.30 8.86 -20.13
CA VAL A 74 3.44 7.89 -19.01
C VAL A 74 3.66 6.45 -19.47
N GLN A 75 3.46 6.15 -20.75
CA GLN A 75 3.74 4.83 -21.33
C GLN A 75 5.18 4.68 -21.82
N SER A 76 5.98 5.75 -21.78
CA SER A 76 7.38 5.75 -22.19
C SER A 76 8.31 5.84 -20.98
N PRO A 77 8.92 4.72 -20.53
CA PRO A 77 9.80 4.73 -19.35
C PRO A 77 10.95 5.75 -19.45
N ALA A 78 11.57 5.87 -20.62
CA ALA A 78 12.67 6.82 -20.84
C ALA A 78 12.21 8.28 -20.65
N ARG A 79 11.07 8.68 -21.26
CA ARG A 79 10.50 10.03 -21.08
C ARG A 79 10.11 10.31 -19.64
N MET A 80 9.55 9.32 -18.97
CA MET A 80 9.18 9.43 -17.56
C MET A 80 10.41 9.63 -16.66
N GLN A 81 11.49 8.89 -16.94
CA GLN A 81 12.75 9.04 -16.20
C GLN A 81 13.36 10.43 -16.43
N GLU A 82 13.42 10.91 -17.68
CA GLU A 82 13.87 12.28 -17.99
C GLU A 82 13.05 13.34 -17.24
N ARG A 83 11.72 13.18 -17.21
CA ARG A 83 10.83 14.10 -16.49
C ARG A 83 11.10 14.11 -15.00
N ILE A 84 11.27 12.96 -14.37
CA ILE A 84 11.60 12.86 -12.95
C ILE A 84 12.92 13.52 -12.64
N VAL A 85 13.97 13.24 -13.42
CA VAL A 85 15.28 13.87 -13.21
C VAL A 85 15.17 15.39 -13.36
N ALA A 86 14.42 15.88 -14.36
CA ALA A 86 14.21 17.30 -14.55
C ALA A 86 13.41 17.95 -13.40
N ALA A 87 12.42 17.26 -12.87
CA ALA A 87 11.60 17.73 -11.73
C ALA A 87 12.32 17.63 -10.37
N ARG A 88 13.43 16.87 -10.29
CA ARG A 88 14.11 16.50 -9.05
C ARG A 88 15.62 16.76 -9.12
N PRO A 89 16.07 18.04 -9.09
CA PRO A 89 17.49 18.35 -9.10
C PRO A 89 18.25 17.77 -7.89
N ASP A 90 17.57 17.47 -6.79
CA ASP A 90 18.09 16.81 -5.60
C ASP A 90 18.57 15.37 -5.87
N LEU A 91 18.06 14.70 -6.92
CA LEU A 91 18.57 13.40 -7.36
C LEU A 91 19.99 13.47 -7.89
N LEU A 92 20.30 14.49 -8.67
CA LEU A 92 21.67 14.71 -9.16
C LEU A 92 22.63 14.95 -8.00
N ALA A 93 22.24 15.81 -7.05
CA ALA A 93 23.04 16.06 -5.86
C ALA A 93 23.28 14.79 -5.02
N ALA A 94 22.29 13.89 -4.92
CA ALA A 94 22.48 12.60 -4.22
C ALA A 94 23.48 11.68 -4.96
N LEU A 95 23.43 11.63 -6.28
CA LEU A 95 24.41 10.88 -7.08
C LEU A 95 25.83 11.45 -6.92
N GLU A 96 25.98 12.77 -6.91
CA GLU A 96 27.26 13.46 -6.66
C GLU A 96 27.78 13.16 -5.23
N ASP A 97 26.91 13.02 -4.26
CA ASP A 97 27.26 12.61 -2.87
C ASP A 97 27.59 11.12 -2.76
N GLY A 98 27.50 10.34 -3.85
CA GLY A 98 27.85 8.92 -3.89
C GLY A 98 26.71 7.97 -3.48
N VAL A 99 25.46 8.43 -3.46
CA VAL A 99 24.30 7.58 -3.24
C VAL A 99 24.04 6.73 -4.49
N GLU A 100 23.92 5.40 -4.32
CA GLU A 100 23.39 4.53 -5.37
C GLU A 100 21.87 4.76 -5.46
N VAL A 101 21.33 5.05 -6.66
CA VAL A 101 19.89 5.38 -6.84
C VAL A 101 19.23 4.36 -7.75
N ALA A 102 18.18 3.71 -7.25
CA ALA A 102 17.33 2.78 -7.99
C ALA A 102 15.92 3.39 -8.15
N LEU A 103 15.67 3.99 -9.32
CA LEU A 103 14.34 4.50 -9.71
C LEU A 103 13.52 3.40 -10.39
N ALA A 104 12.22 3.61 -10.54
CA ALA A 104 11.27 2.65 -11.10
C ALA A 104 11.38 1.26 -10.43
N THR A 105 11.77 1.24 -9.16
CA THR A 105 12.06 0.03 -8.39
C THR A 105 11.14 -0.06 -7.19
N ALA A 106 10.34 -1.11 -7.12
CA ALA A 106 9.45 -1.38 -5.98
C ALA A 106 10.17 -2.13 -4.88
N CYS A 107 10.01 -1.70 -3.63
CA CYS A 107 10.30 -2.53 -2.47
C CYS A 107 9.06 -3.37 -2.15
N TRP A 108 9.12 -4.68 -2.39
CA TRP A 108 7.99 -5.57 -2.21
C TRP A 108 7.95 -6.29 -0.86
N GLY A 109 9.01 -6.23 -0.09
CA GLY A 109 9.05 -6.80 1.25
C GLY A 109 10.31 -6.44 2.04
N CYS A 110 10.17 -6.40 3.35
CA CYS A 110 11.26 -6.18 4.31
C CYS A 110 11.27 -7.32 5.32
N PHE A 111 12.40 -7.99 5.44
CA PHE A 111 12.57 -9.20 6.25
C PHE A 111 13.71 -8.98 7.27
N PRO A 112 13.45 -8.22 8.35
CA PRO A 112 14.44 -8.00 9.39
C PRO A 112 14.68 -9.28 10.17
N ARG A 113 15.88 -9.43 10.73
CA ARG A 113 16.20 -10.49 11.66
C ARG A 113 15.49 -10.24 12.99
N THR A 114 14.46 -11.02 13.22
CA THR A 114 13.66 -10.99 14.45
C THR A 114 13.70 -12.37 15.11
N ALA A 115 13.00 -12.51 16.23
CA ALA A 115 12.84 -13.81 16.88
C ALA A 115 12.22 -14.87 15.94
N VAL A 116 11.40 -14.45 14.97
CA VAL A 116 10.78 -15.32 13.97
C VAL A 116 11.74 -15.61 12.80
N ASN A 117 12.49 -14.60 12.33
CA ASN A 117 13.41 -14.70 11.20
C ASN A 117 14.88 -14.82 11.61
N ARG A 118 15.15 -15.37 12.81
CA ARG A 118 16.49 -15.41 13.41
C ARG A 118 17.51 -16.25 12.64
N THR A 119 17.04 -17.12 11.75
CA THR A 119 17.91 -18.00 10.96
C THR A 119 18.46 -17.35 9.71
N GLN A 120 17.95 -16.17 9.32
CA GLN A 120 18.51 -15.41 8.21
C GLN A 120 19.88 -14.83 8.59
N PRO A 121 20.87 -14.84 7.67
CA PRO A 121 22.19 -14.29 7.95
C PRO A 121 22.23 -12.78 8.04
N TYR A 122 21.31 -12.09 7.34
CA TYR A 122 21.25 -10.63 7.23
C TYR A 122 19.80 -10.14 7.32
N ASP A 123 19.63 -8.85 7.57
CA ASP A 123 18.37 -8.15 7.30
C ASP A 123 18.23 -7.97 5.79
N LEU A 124 17.08 -8.33 5.24
CA LEU A 124 16.87 -8.43 3.79
C LEU A 124 15.72 -7.53 3.31
N LEU A 125 15.89 -6.98 2.12
CA LEU A 125 14.84 -6.31 1.35
C LEU A 125 14.64 -7.03 0.03
N GLY A 126 13.37 -7.21 -0.34
CA GLY A 126 12.98 -7.64 -1.66
C GLY A 126 12.68 -6.43 -2.54
N LEU A 127 13.42 -6.31 -3.64
CA LEU A 127 13.29 -5.26 -4.64
C LEU A 127 12.87 -5.86 -5.98
N ALA A 128 12.17 -5.09 -6.79
CA ALA A 128 11.80 -5.49 -8.15
C ALA A 128 11.69 -4.27 -9.07
N ASP A 129 12.18 -4.42 -10.29
CA ASP A 129 11.86 -3.58 -11.43
C ASP A 129 10.99 -4.35 -12.43
N ARG A 130 10.79 -3.81 -13.63
CA ARG A 130 9.97 -4.44 -14.67
C ARG A 130 10.52 -5.79 -15.18
N ASP A 131 11.81 -6.03 -15.02
CA ASP A 131 12.52 -7.14 -15.65
C ASP A 131 12.86 -8.25 -14.65
N ALA A 132 13.11 -7.90 -13.39
CA ALA A 132 13.56 -8.85 -12.38
C ALA A 132 13.14 -8.48 -10.94
N ALA A 133 13.08 -9.50 -10.08
CA ALA A 133 13.10 -9.33 -8.63
C ALA A 133 14.44 -9.81 -8.07
N TRP A 134 14.88 -9.19 -6.98
CA TRP A 134 16.13 -9.57 -6.29
C TRP A 134 16.09 -9.19 -4.81
N MET A 135 17.02 -9.76 -4.05
CA MET A 135 17.23 -9.43 -2.66
C MET A 135 18.48 -8.55 -2.49
N VAL A 136 18.42 -7.63 -1.53
CA VAL A 136 19.57 -6.91 -1.00
C VAL A 136 19.66 -7.07 0.51
N ALA A 137 20.88 -7.14 1.04
CA ALA A 137 21.11 -7.12 2.48
C ALA A 137 21.38 -5.69 2.95
N PHE A 138 21.01 -5.37 4.18
CA PHE A 138 21.24 -4.06 4.75
C PHE A 138 21.63 -4.13 6.24
N THR A 139 22.32 -3.09 6.70
CA THR A 139 22.62 -2.88 8.13
C THR A 139 21.62 -1.92 8.77
N ARG A 140 21.26 -0.86 8.04
CA ARG A 140 20.26 0.14 8.47
C ARG A 140 19.26 0.39 7.36
N LEU A 141 18.01 0.62 7.75
CA LEU A 141 16.92 0.94 6.83
C LEU A 141 16.20 2.21 7.28
N THR A 142 16.03 3.15 6.37
CA THR A 142 15.12 4.28 6.54
C THR A 142 13.92 4.11 5.62
N ILE A 143 12.72 4.02 6.19
CA ILE A 143 11.44 3.99 5.48
C ILE A 143 10.94 5.43 5.38
N ALA A 144 10.86 5.94 4.15
CA ALA A 144 10.41 7.29 3.81
C ALA A 144 9.33 7.26 2.72
N THR A 145 8.45 6.26 2.80
CA THR A 145 7.43 5.94 1.78
C THR A 145 6.31 6.96 1.65
N GLY A 146 6.30 7.99 2.49
CA GLY A 146 5.34 9.08 2.41
C GLY A 146 3.93 8.70 2.82
N SER A 147 2.95 9.31 2.17
CA SER A 147 1.53 9.11 2.40
C SER A 147 0.80 8.74 1.11
N ARG A 148 -0.42 8.24 1.24
CA ARG A 148 -1.32 7.91 0.14
C ARG A 148 -2.65 8.64 0.30
N ASP A 149 -3.32 8.84 -0.81
CA ASP A 149 -4.66 9.40 -0.81
C ASP A 149 -5.66 8.51 -0.08
N VAL A 150 -6.54 9.13 0.69
CA VAL A 150 -7.70 8.47 1.28
C VAL A 150 -8.87 8.56 0.32
N VAL A 151 -9.36 7.41 -0.10
CA VAL A 151 -10.56 7.33 -0.96
C VAL A 151 -11.80 7.47 -0.12
N VAL A 152 -12.67 8.42 -0.50
CA VAL A 152 -14.04 8.52 0.04
C VAL A 152 -14.98 7.88 -0.97
N PRO A 153 -15.69 6.79 -0.62
CA PRO A 153 -16.40 5.95 -1.58
C PRO A 153 -17.77 6.51 -1.98
N TYR A 154 -17.80 7.75 -2.46
CA TYR A 154 -19.00 8.33 -3.06
C TYR A 154 -19.36 7.61 -4.37
N ARG A 155 -20.62 7.64 -4.74
CA ARG A 155 -21.08 7.04 -6.00
C ARG A 155 -20.30 7.61 -7.19
N GLY A 156 -19.78 6.74 -8.07
CA GLY A 156 -18.98 7.11 -9.23
C GLY A 156 -17.48 7.33 -8.96
N TRP A 157 -16.97 7.09 -7.74
CA TRP A 157 -15.56 7.32 -7.41
C TRP A 157 -14.57 6.46 -8.22
N THR A 158 -15.05 5.39 -8.87
CA THR A 158 -14.22 4.51 -9.71
C THR A 158 -14.15 4.96 -11.17
N LEU A 159 -14.89 6.00 -11.55
CA LEU A 159 -14.85 6.51 -12.91
C LEU A 159 -13.47 7.08 -13.27
N PRO A 160 -12.96 6.81 -14.48
CA PRO A 160 -11.82 7.55 -15.02
C PRO A 160 -12.10 9.06 -14.97
N GLY A 161 -11.18 9.82 -14.41
CA GLY A 161 -11.34 11.23 -14.08
C GLY A 161 -11.41 11.47 -12.57
N VAL A 162 -11.53 10.44 -11.73
CA VAL A 162 -11.43 10.57 -10.27
C VAL A 162 -10.03 10.19 -9.83
N MET A 163 -9.41 11.04 -9.03
CA MET A 163 -8.06 10.82 -8.49
C MET A 163 -7.89 11.48 -7.12
N GLY A 164 -6.85 11.14 -6.42
CA GLY A 164 -6.48 11.77 -5.17
C GLY A 164 -5.52 12.95 -5.36
N ALA A 165 -5.26 13.69 -4.28
CA ALA A 165 -4.37 14.85 -4.28
C ALA A 165 -2.91 14.46 -4.58
N CYS A 166 -2.40 13.34 -4.01
CA CYS A 166 -1.05 12.84 -4.28
C CYS A 166 -0.91 12.41 -5.75
N GLY A 167 -1.94 11.73 -6.28
CA GLY A 167 -1.96 11.33 -7.69
C GLY A 167 -1.98 12.54 -8.63
N PHE A 168 -2.75 13.57 -8.30
CA PHE A 168 -2.78 14.83 -9.05
C PHE A 168 -1.43 15.53 -9.03
N ASP A 169 -0.83 15.67 -7.86
CA ASP A 169 0.50 16.30 -7.71
C ASP A 169 1.57 15.55 -8.53
N ALA A 170 1.59 14.22 -8.47
CA ALA A 170 2.52 13.42 -9.25
C ALA A 170 2.30 13.59 -10.77
N ALA A 171 1.05 13.51 -11.24
CA ALA A 171 0.72 13.67 -12.64
C ALA A 171 1.08 15.06 -13.18
N LEU A 172 0.77 16.11 -12.39
CA LEU A 172 0.98 17.49 -12.81
C LEU A 172 2.45 17.92 -12.72
N ARG A 173 3.07 17.75 -11.54
CA ARG A 173 4.41 18.30 -11.26
C ARG A 173 5.53 17.32 -11.56
N LEU A 174 5.40 16.07 -11.13
CA LEU A 174 6.47 15.09 -11.26
C LEU A 174 6.58 14.57 -12.69
N TYR A 175 5.44 14.31 -13.32
CA TYR A 175 5.42 13.75 -14.66
C TYR A 175 5.12 14.76 -15.77
N GLY A 176 4.52 15.90 -15.43
CA GLY A 176 4.09 16.90 -16.42
C GLY A 176 3.16 16.30 -17.47
N ALA A 177 2.32 15.34 -17.08
CA ALA A 177 1.49 14.54 -17.95
C ALA A 177 -0.01 14.67 -17.69
N PHE A 178 -0.41 15.53 -16.74
CA PHE A 178 -1.82 15.71 -16.41
C PHE A 178 -2.62 16.26 -17.59
N SER A 179 -3.78 15.64 -17.90
CA SER A 179 -4.59 15.93 -19.09
C SER A 179 -6.03 16.40 -18.77
N GLY A 180 -6.39 16.63 -17.51
CA GLY A 180 -7.67 17.23 -17.13
C GLY A 180 -7.70 18.74 -17.34
N HIS A 181 -8.91 19.35 -17.40
CA HIS A 181 -9.10 20.78 -17.66
C HIS A 181 -10.04 21.47 -16.66
N ARG A 182 -11.16 20.82 -16.32
CA ARG A 182 -12.18 21.35 -15.41
C ARG A 182 -12.34 20.48 -14.18
N LEU A 183 -11.99 21.02 -13.03
CA LEU A 183 -11.82 20.28 -11.81
C LEU A 183 -12.95 20.54 -10.81
N ALA A 184 -13.39 19.47 -10.12
CA ALA A 184 -14.03 19.55 -8.82
C ALA A 184 -13.05 19.10 -7.75
N ILE A 185 -12.87 19.89 -6.69
CA ILE A 185 -11.98 19.55 -5.58
C ILE A 185 -12.82 19.29 -4.32
N LEU A 186 -12.71 18.07 -3.79
CA LEU A 186 -13.35 17.64 -2.54
C LEU A 186 -12.34 17.73 -1.40
N GLY A 187 -12.72 18.41 -0.34
CA GLY A 187 -11.91 18.57 0.87
C GLY A 187 -11.85 20.02 1.36
N GLY A 188 -11.66 20.20 2.64
CA GLY A 188 -11.41 21.47 3.30
C GLY A 188 -10.01 21.49 3.90
N GLY A 189 -9.42 22.68 4.04
CA GLY A 189 -8.12 22.84 4.68
C GLY A 189 -6.90 22.68 3.75
N PRO A 190 -5.68 22.58 4.33
CA PRO A 190 -4.43 22.83 3.64
C PRO A 190 -4.16 21.96 2.40
N LEU A 191 -4.54 20.68 2.44
CA LEU A 191 -4.32 19.77 1.31
C LEU A 191 -5.10 20.23 0.07
N ALA A 192 -6.37 20.56 0.27
CA ALA A 192 -7.23 20.95 -0.83
C ALA A 192 -6.92 22.41 -1.30
N GLU A 193 -6.43 23.27 -0.41
CA GLU A 193 -5.91 24.60 -0.73
C GLU A 193 -4.65 24.48 -1.60
N ALA A 194 -3.74 23.56 -1.25
CA ALA A 194 -2.55 23.30 -2.05
C ALA A 194 -2.90 22.77 -3.45
N VAL A 195 -3.84 21.82 -3.56
CA VAL A 195 -4.35 21.31 -4.85
C VAL A 195 -4.95 22.42 -5.68
N GLU A 196 -5.79 23.28 -5.07
CA GLU A 196 -6.40 24.42 -5.78
C GLU A 196 -5.36 25.41 -6.28
N ALA A 197 -4.37 25.75 -5.44
CA ALA A 197 -3.28 26.64 -5.82
C ALA A 197 -2.45 26.06 -6.99
N GLN A 198 -2.11 24.78 -6.94
CA GLN A 198 -1.39 24.11 -8.03
C GLN A 198 -2.21 24.07 -9.32
N ALA A 199 -3.51 23.76 -9.23
CA ALA A 199 -4.40 23.73 -10.39
C ALA A 199 -4.46 25.12 -11.06
N ARG A 200 -4.67 26.18 -10.28
CA ARG A 200 -4.72 27.56 -10.80
C ARG A 200 -3.38 28.00 -11.39
N ALA A 201 -2.26 27.65 -10.74
CA ALA A 201 -0.93 27.96 -11.26
C ALA A 201 -0.64 27.27 -12.61
N ALA A 202 -1.24 26.09 -12.82
CA ALA A 202 -1.17 25.35 -14.09
C ALA A 202 -2.20 25.82 -15.13
N GLY A 203 -3.01 26.84 -14.85
CA GLY A 203 -4.04 27.34 -15.75
C GLY A 203 -5.30 26.45 -15.85
N LEU A 204 -5.52 25.56 -14.90
CA LEU A 204 -6.68 24.68 -14.86
C LEU A 204 -7.89 25.40 -14.24
N GLU A 205 -9.09 25.09 -14.74
CA GLU A 205 -10.34 25.65 -14.19
C GLU A 205 -10.78 24.83 -12.97
N VAL A 206 -10.92 25.50 -11.82
CA VAL A 206 -11.57 24.92 -10.64
C VAL A 206 -13.05 25.33 -10.67
N ALA A 207 -13.89 24.45 -11.25
CA ALA A 207 -15.31 24.71 -11.47
C ALA A 207 -16.13 24.51 -10.16
N ALA A 208 -15.67 23.65 -9.26
CA ALA A 208 -16.33 23.41 -7.97
C ALA A 208 -15.31 23.17 -6.85
N ARG A 209 -15.56 23.75 -5.69
CA ARG A 209 -14.83 23.54 -4.44
C ARG A 209 -15.81 23.12 -3.35
N ILE A 210 -15.77 21.85 -2.98
CA ILE A 210 -16.62 21.28 -1.94
C ILE A 210 -15.79 21.18 -0.67
N ALA A 211 -15.86 22.22 0.18
CA ALA A 211 -14.97 22.36 1.35
C ALA A 211 -15.47 21.63 2.62
N ARG A 212 -16.73 21.22 2.64
CA ARG A 212 -17.34 20.46 3.74
C ARG A 212 -18.01 19.21 3.22
N ALA A 213 -18.04 18.17 4.03
CA ALA A 213 -18.74 16.93 3.69
C ALA A 213 -20.20 17.22 3.34
N PRO A 214 -20.64 16.91 2.10
CA PRO A 214 -22.01 17.09 1.68
C PRO A 214 -22.89 15.99 2.25
N THR A 215 -24.18 16.24 2.40
CA THR A 215 -25.16 15.20 2.81
C THR A 215 -25.44 14.18 1.72
N ALA A 216 -25.18 14.52 0.46
CA ALA A 216 -25.20 13.63 -0.70
C ALA A 216 -24.19 14.13 -1.71
N PHE A 217 -23.49 13.21 -2.36
CA PHE A 217 -22.54 13.52 -3.42
C PHE A 217 -22.54 12.40 -4.46
N GLU A 218 -22.54 12.76 -5.73
CA GLU A 218 -22.52 11.83 -6.82
C GLU A 218 -21.62 12.34 -7.95
N ILE A 219 -20.81 11.47 -8.51
CA ILE A 219 -19.95 11.72 -9.66
C ILE A 219 -20.64 11.11 -10.87
N HIS A 220 -20.86 11.92 -11.89
CA HIS A 220 -21.59 11.54 -13.10
C HIS A 220 -20.65 11.20 -14.23
N GLY A 221 -21.06 10.23 -15.03
CA GLY A 221 -20.37 9.76 -16.22
C GLY A 221 -20.70 8.31 -16.52
N THR A 222 -20.34 7.85 -17.70
CA THR A 222 -20.43 6.44 -18.11
C THR A 222 -19.02 5.86 -18.24
N ASP A 223 -18.23 6.39 -19.14
CA ASP A 223 -16.85 5.94 -19.39
C ASP A 223 -15.82 6.81 -18.67
N THR A 224 -16.13 8.08 -18.46
CA THR A 224 -15.31 9.07 -17.77
C THR A 224 -16.20 10.04 -17.01
N VAL A 225 -15.62 10.79 -16.08
CA VAL A 225 -16.30 11.88 -15.38
C VAL A 225 -16.79 12.93 -16.36
N THR A 226 -18.07 13.32 -16.24
CA THR A 226 -18.71 14.41 -17.00
C THR A 226 -19.25 15.51 -16.10
N GLY A 227 -19.40 15.26 -14.80
CA GLY A 227 -19.91 16.22 -13.85
C GLY A 227 -20.01 15.67 -12.43
N VAL A 228 -20.40 16.54 -11.54
CA VAL A 228 -20.70 16.22 -10.13
C VAL A 228 -21.98 16.90 -9.70
N SER A 229 -22.67 16.29 -8.75
CA SER A 229 -23.77 16.93 -8.05
C SER A 229 -23.68 16.64 -6.55
N TRP A 230 -24.07 17.62 -5.76
CA TRP A 230 -24.01 17.48 -4.30
C TRP A 230 -25.10 18.27 -3.61
N ARG A 231 -25.40 17.89 -2.38
CA ARG A 231 -26.23 18.65 -1.46
C ARG A 231 -25.36 19.16 -0.32
N PRO A 232 -25.12 20.47 -0.24
CA PRO A 232 -24.37 21.03 0.88
C PRO A 232 -25.04 20.71 2.23
N ALA A 233 -24.24 20.58 3.28
CA ALA A 233 -24.78 20.26 4.62
C ALA A 233 -25.61 21.40 5.23
N ASP A 234 -25.36 22.63 4.79
CA ASP A 234 -25.96 23.87 5.29
C ASP A 234 -26.99 24.49 4.33
N ALA A 235 -27.39 23.78 3.27
CA ALA A 235 -28.36 24.25 2.29
C ALA A 235 -29.36 23.17 1.89
N THR A 236 -30.58 23.59 1.52
CA THR A 236 -31.65 22.69 1.08
C THR A 236 -31.59 22.34 -0.41
N GLY A 237 -30.81 23.10 -1.18
CA GLY A 237 -30.69 22.94 -2.64
C GLY A 237 -29.66 21.89 -3.05
N ARG A 238 -29.80 21.37 -4.29
CA ARG A 238 -28.78 20.58 -4.99
C ARG A 238 -27.93 21.51 -5.82
N SER A 239 -26.64 21.34 -5.79
CA SER A 239 -25.66 22.01 -6.63
C SER A 239 -25.11 21.03 -7.67
N GLU A 240 -24.73 21.52 -8.83
CA GLU A 240 -24.16 20.72 -9.93
C GLU A 240 -23.04 21.49 -10.60
N ALA A 241 -22.05 20.77 -11.12
CA ALA A 241 -20.99 21.32 -11.94
C ALA A 241 -20.57 20.32 -13.02
N ALA A 242 -20.44 20.81 -14.25
CA ALA A 242 -19.82 20.05 -15.33
C ALA A 242 -18.30 20.06 -15.11
N VAL A 243 -17.68 18.91 -14.98
CA VAL A 243 -16.24 18.74 -14.76
C VAL A 243 -15.77 17.48 -15.48
N ASP A 244 -14.50 17.45 -15.86
CA ASP A 244 -13.87 16.27 -16.41
C ASP A 244 -13.01 15.52 -15.37
N THR A 245 -12.72 16.16 -14.24
CA THR A 245 -11.85 15.59 -13.21
C THR A 245 -12.38 15.91 -11.82
N VAL A 246 -12.35 14.92 -10.94
CA VAL A 246 -12.65 15.04 -9.51
C VAL A 246 -11.38 14.71 -8.71
N ILE A 247 -10.92 15.66 -7.89
CA ILE A 247 -9.77 15.47 -7.02
C ILE A 247 -10.24 15.31 -5.58
N MET A 248 -10.01 14.14 -5.01
CA MET A 248 -10.25 13.86 -3.60
C MET A 248 -9.08 14.36 -2.76
N ALA A 249 -9.22 15.57 -2.21
CA ALA A 249 -8.24 16.21 -1.34
C ALA A 249 -8.76 16.28 0.11
N VAL A 250 -9.46 15.23 0.55
CA VAL A 250 -10.05 15.14 1.88
C VAL A 250 -8.99 14.83 2.93
N ALA A 251 -8.18 13.80 2.70
CA ALA A 251 -7.11 13.39 3.60
C ALA A 251 -6.06 12.53 2.89
N CYS A 252 -4.87 12.47 3.51
CA CYS A 252 -3.86 11.46 3.22
C CYS A 252 -3.66 10.58 4.45
N ALA A 253 -3.25 9.34 4.23
CA ALA A 253 -2.89 8.38 5.27
C ALA A 253 -1.42 7.97 5.12
N PRO A 254 -0.66 7.82 6.22
CA PRO A 254 0.71 7.34 6.17
C PRO A 254 0.81 5.99 5.47
N MET A 255 1.84 5.79 4.66
CA MET A 255 2.12 4.49 4.04
C MET A 255 2.90 3.61 5.01
N VAL A 256 2.16 2.92 5.88
CA VAL A 256 2.73 2.04 6.92
C VAL A 256 2.95 0.61 6.45
N ASP A 257 2.61 0.30 5.19
CA ASP A 257 2.61 -1.07 4.66
C ASP A 257 3.94 -1.80 4.90
N LEU A 258 5.06 -1.18 4.53
CA LEU A 258 6.39 -1.77 4.68
C LEU A 258 6.81 -1.89 6.15
N ALA A 259 6.47 -0.88 6.96
CA ALA A 259 6.77 -0.88 8.39
C ALA A 259 6.00 -1.98 9.13
N ASP A 260 4.69 -2.12 8.87
CA ASP A 260 3.84 -3.15 9.46
C ASP A 260 4.28 -4.55 9.01
N GLN A 261 4.58 -4.75 7.73
CA GLN A 261 5.07 -6.04 7.21
C GLN A 261 6.44 -6.41 7.81
N ALA A 262 7.29 -5.43 8.06
CA ALA A 262 8.57 -5.64 8.77
C ALA A 262 8.39 -5.99 10.25
N GLY A 263 7.18 -5.84 10.80
CA GLY A 263 6.87 -6.10 12.20
C GLY A 263 7.02 -4.89 13.12
N CYS A 264 7.09 -3.67 12.56
CA CYS A 264 7.07 -2.46 13.37
C CYS A 264 5.71 -2.30 14.06
N ALA A 265 5.71 -1.91 15.34
CA ALA A 265 4.49 -1.60 16.05
C ALA A 265 3.79 -0.39 15.43
N THR A 266 2.46 -0.48 15.25
CA THR A 266 1.61 0.59 14.75
C THR A 266 0.49 0.90 15.72
N THR A 267 0.00 2.15 15.71
CA THR A 267 -1.13 2.61 16.51
C THR A 267 -2.06 3.48 15.67
N TRP A 268 -3.30 3.64 16.12
CA TRP A 268 -4.26 4.53 15.49
C TRP A 268 -4.20 5.92 16.11
N GLU A 269 -3.82 6.91 15.33
CA GLU A 269 -3.77 8.32 15.71
C GLU A 269 -4.44 9.18 14.62
N PRO A 270 -5.73 9.50 14.76
CA PRO A 270 -6.48 10.26 13.75
C PRO A 270 -5.84 11.63 13.46
N ASP A 271 -5.27 12.27 14.48
CA ASP A 271 -4.58 13.56 14.37
C ASP A 271 -3.26 13.51 13.58
N ARG A 272 -2.81 12.30 13.25
CA ARG A 272 -1.60 12.05 12.44
C ARG A 272 -1.90 11.30 11.13
N GLY A 273 -3.16 11.28 10.74
CA GLY A 273 -3.60 10.69 9.46
C GLY A 273 -4.03 9.23 9.53
N GLY A 274 -4.18 8.65 10.73
CA GLY A 274 -4.70 7.30 10.90
C GLY A 274 -3.75 6.31 11.55
N PHE A 275 -3.46 5.18 10.92
CA PHE A 275 -2.43 4.27 11.42
C PHE A 275 -1.04 4.86 11.21
N VAL A 276 -0.29 4.95 12.29
CA VAL A 276 1.09 5.45 12.32
C VAL A 276 2.01 4.46 13.01
N PRO A 277 3.30 4.42 12.68
CA PRO A 277 4.27 3.62 13.43
C PRO A 277 4.49 4.23 14.83
N VAL A 278 4.71 3.37 15.82
CA VAL A 278 5.16 3.76 17.16
C VAL A 278 6.66 4.03 17.11
N LEU A 279 7.06 5.28 17.31
CA LEU A 279 8.44 5.73 17.13
C LEU A 279 9.05 6.31 18.40
N ALA A 280 10.31 5.99 18.63
CA ALA A 280 11.18 6.68 19.58
C ALA A 280 11.78 7.95 18.93
N PRO A 281 12.45 8.82 19.71
CA PRO A 281 13.11 10.01 19.20
C PRO A 281 14.03 9.72 18.02
N GLY A 282 14.02 10.61 17.02
CA GLY A 282 14.77 10.45 15.79
C GLY A 282 14.16 9.47 14.77
N GLY A 283 12.90 9.04 14.99
CA GLY A 283 12.19 8.16 14.06
C GLY A 283 12.54 6.68 14.19
N ALA A 284 13.20 6.26 15.28
CA ALA A 284 13.54 4.85 15.52
C ALA A 284 12.26 4.04 15.78
N SER A 285 12.09 2.93 15.04
CA SER A 285 10.96 2.03 15.19
C SER A 285 11.19 0.99 16.29
N SER A 286 10.21 0.12 16.53
CA SER A 286 10.35 -1.03 17.43
C SER A 286 11.32 -2.11 16.93
N ILE A 287 11.76 -2.04 15.69
CA ILE A 287 12.74 -2.96 15.08
C ILE A 287 14.12 -2.27 15.07
N PRO A 288 15.15 -2.88 15.68
CA PRO A 288 16.50 -2.33 15.67
C PRO A 288 17.01 -2.09 14.24
N GLY A 289 17.68 -0.96 14.00
CA GLY A 289 18.20 -0.61 12.68
C GLY A 289 17.18 -0.03 11.70
N LEU A 290 15.86 -0.06 12.02
CA LEU A 290 14.80 0.55 11.20
C LEU A 290 14.39 1.91 11.74
N ARG A 291 14.39 2.92 10.86
CA ARG A 291 13.86 4.27 11.11
C ARG A 291 12.75 4.59 10.12
N ILE A 292 11.79 5.40 10.55
CA ILE A 292 10.69 5.85 9.70
C ILE A 292 10.64 7.37 9.79
N VAL A 293 10.60 8.04 8.64
CA VAL A 293 10.68 9.49 8.54
C VAL A 293 9.67 10.05 7.52
N GLY A 294 9.46 11.37 7.57
CA GLY A 294 8.51 12.05 6.70
C GLY A 294 7.06 11.64 6.98
N ASP A 295 6.18 11.75 5.99
CA ASP A 295 4.75 11.46 6.15
C ASP A 295 4.45 10.00 6.49
N ALA A 296 5.37 9.07 6.22
CA ALA A 296 5.25 7.69 6.67
C ALA A 296 5.31 7.55 8.19
N ALA A 297 5.96 8.49 8.87
CA ALA A 297 6.03 8.55 10.34
C ALA A 297 4.77 9.15 10.97
N GLY A 298 3.88 9.72 10.18
CA GLY A 298 2.65 10.40 10.58
C GLY A 298 2.48 11.71 9.80
N GLY A 299 1.39 11.78 9.08
CA GLY A 299 1.07 12.92 8.22
C GLY A 299 0.32 14.04 8.95
N MET A 300 -0.27 14.92 8.16
CA MET A 300 -1.09 16.03 8.64
C MET A 300 -2.46 15.53 9.11
N ALA A 301 -2.92 16.05 10.23
CA ALA A 301 -4.29 15.87 10.69
C ALA A 301 -5.28 16.48 9.70
N LEU A 302 -6.07 15.64 9.05
CA LEU A 302 -7.16 16.06 8.19
C LEU A 302 -8.41 15.28 8.59
N ASP A 303 -9.44 15.97 9.07
CA ASP A 303 -10.69 15.33 9.50
C ASP A 303 -11.44 14.77 8.30
N ARG A 304 -11.43 13.46 8.19
CA ARG A 304 -12.16 12.70 7.17
C ARG A 304 -13.47 12.07 7.69
N THR A 305 -13.75 12.22 8.99
CA THR A 305 -14.83 11.51 9.65
C THR A 305 -16.19 11.81 9.03
N ALA A 306 -16.51 13.09 8.87
CA ALA A 306 -17.78 13.52 8.28
C ALA A 306 -17.92 13.07 6.81
N TRP A 307 -16.83 13.10 6.04
CA TRP A 307 -16.78 12.65 4.64
C TRP A 307 -17.05 11.16 4.52
N MET A 308 -16.36 10.36 5.35
CA MET A 308 -16.56 8.91 5.39
C MET A 308 -17.98 8.55 5.84
N ALA A 309 -18.49 9.21 6.89
CA ALA A 309 -19.85 8.98 7.36
C ALA A 309 -20.88 9.27 6.28
N ALA A 310 -20.75 10.39 5.56
CA ALA A 310 -21.66 10.76 4.49
C ALA A 310 -21.63 9.77 3.31
N ALA A 311 -20.45 9.36 2.88
CA ALA A 311 -20.30 8.41 1.77
C ALA A 311 -20.80 7.00 2.15
N LEU A 312 -20.47 6.53 3.35
CA LEU A 312 -20.82 5.20 3.82
C LEU A 312 -22.28 5.11 4.30
N ALA A 313 -23.01 6.22 4.39
CA ALA A 313 -24.45 6.22 4.62
C ALA A 313 -25.23 5.58 3.45
N ASP A 314 -24.70 5.64 2.22
CA ASP A 314 -25.28 4.92 1.08
C ASP A 314 -24.93 3.42 1.20
N PRO A 315 -25.92 2.51 1.36
CA PRO A 315 -25.66 1.07 1.41
C PRO A 315 -24.99 0.54 0.15
N ALA A 316 -25.27 1.15 -0.99
CA ALA A 316 -24.71 0.78 -2.30
C ALA A 316 -23.35 1.41 -2.59
N ALA A 317 -22.77 2.19 -1.65
CA ALA A 317 -21.42 2.74 -1.82
C ALA A 317 -20.42 1.62 -2.03
N LEU A 318 -19.73 1.63 -3.18
CA LEU A 318 -18.71 0.64 -3.52
C LEU A 318 -17.45 0.91 -2.69
N VAL A 319 -17.21 0.12 -1.67
CA VAL A 319 -16.07 0.28 -0.75
C VAL A 319 -14.82 -0.36 -1.32
N CYS A 320 -14.91 -1.58 -1.82
CA CYS A 320 -13.79 -2.30 -2.43
C CYS A 320 -14.05 -2.56 -3.91
N ALA A 321 -13.48 -1.73 -4.78
CA ALA A 321 -13.66 -1.87 -6.23
C ALA A 321 -12.96 -3.11 -6.81
N CYS A 322 -11.90 -3.60 -6.18
CA CYS A 322 -11.19 -4.79 -6.66
C CYS A 322 -11.98 -6.09 -6.48
N GLU A 323 -12.85 -6.15 -5.47
CA GLU A 323 -13.63 -7.33 -5.08
C GLU A 323 -15.14 -7.08 -5.12
N ASP A 324 -15.55 -5.93 -5.68
CA ASP A 324 -16.96 -5.52 -5.83
C ASP A 324 -17.77 -5.61 -4.52
N VAL A 325 -17.20 -5.07 -3.41
CA VAL A 325 -17.81 -5.11 -2.09
C VAL A 325 -18.39 -3.75 -1.71
N THR A 326 -19.68 -3.71 -1.43
CA THR A 326 -20.39 -2.48 -1.01
C THR A 326 -20.38 -2.28 0.51
N ALA A 327 -20.83 -1.11 0.96
CA ALA A 327 -20.99 -0.82 2.37
C ALA A 327 -22.03 -1.77 3.04
N GLU A 328 -23.09 -2.15 2.33
CA GLU A 328 -24.07 -3.13 2.78
C GLU A 328 -23.45 -4.52 2.93
N ASP A 329 -22.68 -4.97 1.94
CA ASP A 329 -22.00 -6.27 1.98
C ASP A 329 -21.05 -6.38 3.18
N LEU A 330 -20.36 -5.28 3.52
CA LEU A 330 -19.51 -5.22 4.71
C LEU A 330 -20.30 -5.29 6.01
N ARG A 331 -21.42 -4.54 6.11
CA ARG A 331 -22.27 -4.57 7.31
C ARG A 331 -22.89 -5.94 7.54
N ALA A 332 -23.32 -6.59 6.47
CA ALA A 332 -23.89 -7.93 6.50
C ALA A 332 -22.82 -9.04 6.56
N LEU A 333 -21.52 -8.73 6.52
CA LEU A 333 -20.43 -9.71 6.34
C LEU A 333 -20.72 -10.68 5.21
N ARG A 334 -21.29 -10.19 4.11
CA ARG A 334 -21.69 -11.03 2.99
C ARG A 334 -20.46 -11.62 2.30
N PRO A 335 -20.41 -12.95 2.13
CA PRO A 335 -19.39 -13.60 1.32
C PRO A 335 -19.43 -13.08 -0.13
N PRO A 336 -18.35 -13.25 -0.89
CA PRO A 336 -18.33 -12.89 -2.31
C PRO A 336 -19.55 -13.47 -3.04
N ARG A 337 -20.20 -12.66 -3.85
CA ARG A 337 -21.46 -13.02 -4.53
C ARG A 337 -21.35 -14.29 -5.39
N TYR A 338 -20.18 -14.53 -5.97
CA TYR A 338 -19.92 -15.72 -6.79
C TYR A 338 -19.93 -17.03 -5.98
N LEU A 339 -19.82 -16.98 -4.64
CA LEU A 339 -19.92 -18.16 -3.80
C LEU A 339 -21.38 -18.57 -3.52
N GLY A 340 -22.35 -17.70 -3.74
CA GLY A 340 -23.76 -17.95 -3.48
C GLY A 340 -24.11 -18.26 -2.02
N ALA A 341 -23.18 -18.05 -1.08
CA ALA A 341 -23.36 -18.34 0.33
C ALA A 341 -24.00 -17.15 1.05
N PRO A 342 -24.93 -17.38 2.01
CA PRO A 342 -25.44 -16.31 2.86
C PRO A 342 -24.38 -15.84 3.85
N GLY A 343 -24.42 -14.55 4.23
CA GLY A 343 -23.67 -14.02 5.36
C GLY A 343 -24.25 -14.45 6.70
N PRO A 344 -23.53 -14.24 7.82
CA PRO A 344 -24.07 -14.49 9.16
C PRO A 344 -25.26 -13.56 9.45
N GLU A 345 -26.31 -14.05 10.08
CA GLU A 345 -27.54 -13.28 10.36
C GLU A 345 -27.27 -11.97 11.13
N ALA A 346 -26.35 -11.99 12.09
CA ALA A 346 -26.01 -10.81 12.89
C ALA A 346 -25.01 -9.85 12.20
N GLY A 347 -24.53 -10.15 11.00
CA GLY A 347 -23.61 -9.28 10.27
C GLY A 347 -22.36 -8.93 11.08
N LEU A 348 -21.94 -7.66 11.05
CA LEU A 348 -20.78 -7.17 11.80
C LEU A 348 -20.89 -7.41 13.32
N ASP A 349 -22.11 -7.49 13.87
CA ASP A 349 -22.32 -7.72 15.30
C ASP A 349 -21.93 -9.13 15.75
N ALA A 350 -21.85 -10.08 14.81
CA ALA A 350 -21.33 -11.42 15.08
C ALA A 350 -19.80 -11.48 15.29
N LEU A 351 -19.08 -10.44 14.93
CA LEU A 351 -17.61 -10.45 15.06
C LEU A 351 -17.18 -10.18 16.51
N PRO A 352 -16.30 -11.02 17.08
CA PRO A 352 -15.80 -10.86 18.44
C PRO A 352 -14.73 -9.76 18.53
N GLY A 353 -14.96 -8.61 17.91
CA GLY A 353 -14.04 -7.47 17.95
C GLY A 353 -13.91 -6.73 16.63
N ASN A 354 -13.11 -5.66 16.64
CA ASN A 354 -12.91 -4.77 15.52
C ASN A 354 -11.60 -5.13 14.78
N ASP A 355 -11.56 -6.28 14.10
CA ASP A 355 -10.38 -6.76 13.38
C ASP A 355 -10.65 -6.75 11.86
N GLN A 356 -9.90 -5.93 11.13
CA GLN A 356 -10.01 -5.87 9.67
C GLN A 356 -9.63 -7.18 8.98
N ASP A 357 -8.76 -8.00 9.57
CA ASP A 357 -8.40 -9.31 9.00
C ASP A 357 -9.60 -10.29 9.01
N HIS A 358 -10.49 -10.20 9.99
CA HIS A 358 -11.72 -10.99 10.00
C HIS A 358 -12.65 -10.57 8.86
N VAL A 359 -12.90 -9.25 8.72
CA VAL A 359 -13.73 -8.72 7.63
C VAL A 359 -13.15 -9.09 6.28
N LYS A 360 -11.83 -8.93 6.11
CA LYS A 360 -11.09 -9.31 4.91
C LYS A 360 -11.30 -10.78 4.52
N ARG A 361 -11.23 -11.70 5.49
CA ARG A 361 -11.42 -13.14 5.22
C ARG A 361 -12.85 -13.49 4.85
N LEU A 362 -13.82 -12.82 5.45
CA LEU A 362 -15.25 -13.12 5.24
C LEU A 362 -15.79 -12.50 3.94
N THR A 363 -15.38 -11.27 3.62
CA THR A 363 -15.93 -10.49 2.50
C THR A 363 -14.98 -10.34 1.32
N ARG A 364 -13.70 -10.68 1.46
CA ARG A 364 -12.58 -10.41 0.57
C ARG A 364 -12.21 -8.93 0.41
N ALA A 365 -12.88 -8.00 1.10
CA ALA A 365 -12.51 -6.59 1.06
C ALA A 365 -11.02 -6.41 1.42
N GLY A 366 -10.24 -5.79 0.54
CA GLY A 366 -8.80 -5.60 0.70
C GLY A 366 -7.92 -6.77 0.25
N MET A 367 -8.50 -7.83 -0.38
CA MET A 367 -7.74 -8.95 -0.94
C MET A 367 -7.38 -8.77 -2.42
N GLY A 368 -8.04 -7.87 -3.12
CA GLY A 368 -7.81 -7.64 -4.54
C GLY A 368 -6.45 -6.98 -4.84
N ALA A 369 -6.22 -6.66 -6.12
CA ALA A 369 -4.93 -6.20 -6.64
C ALA A 369 -4.32 -5.00 -5.89
N CYS A 370 -5.15 -4.06 -5.41
CA CYS A 370 -4.64 -2.91 -4.64
C CYS A 370 -4.23 -3.25 -3.19
N GLN A 371 -4.43 -4.48 -2.71
CA GLN A 371 -4.07 -4.95 -1.37
C GLN A 371 -4.58 -4.04 -0.23
N GLY A 372 -5.82 -3.55 -0.37
CA GLY A 372 -6.49 -2.72 0.63
C GLY A 372 -6.12 -1.23 0.62
N ARG A 373 -5.21 -0.78 -0.24
CA ARG A 373 -4.76 0.63 -0.26
C ARG A 373 -5.89 1.63 -0.46
N ARG A 374 -6.98 1.24 -1.11
CA ARG A 374 -8.14 2.12 -1.35
C ARG A 374 -9.26 1.94 -0.34
N CYS A 375 -9.56 0.70 0.04
CA CYS A 375 -10.73 0.40 0.87
C CYS A 375 -10.44 0.35 2.38
N ARG A 376 -9.17 0.22 2.79
CA ARG A 376 -8.82 0.00 4.21
C ARG A 376 -9.35 1.07 5.15
N ASP A 377 -9.27 2.35 4.75
CA ASP A 377 -9.77 3.46 5.57
C ASP A 377 -11.30 3.43 5.70
N SER A 378 -12.01 3.09 4.61
CA SER A 378 -13.48 2.94 4.63
C SER A 378 -13.92 1.73 5.42
N VAL A 379 -13.20 0.58 5.29
CA VAL A 379 -13.43 -0.60 6.12
C VAL A 379 -13.21 -0.27 7.59
N HIS A 380 -12.08 0.41 7.91
CA HIS A 380 -11.80 0.86 9.28
C HIS A 380 -12.94 1.74 9.82
N ALA A 381 -13.41 2.72 9.05
CA ALA A 381 -14.49 3.61 9.46
C ALA A 381 -15.82 2.86 9.74
N LEU A 382 -16.11 1.81 8.94
CA LEU A 382 -17.32 1.01 9.12
C LEU A 382 -17.28 0.11 10.36
N ILE A 383 -16.12 -0.47 10.67
CA ILE A 383 -16.02 -1.50 11.71
C ILE A 383 -15.48 -0.97 13.03
N SER A 384 -14.97 0.28 13.08
CA SER A 384 -14.60 0.92 14.35
C SER A 384 -15.85 1.29 15.13
N ARG A 385 -15.92 0.81 16.37
CA ARG A 385 -17.04 1.06 17.29
C ARG A 385 -16.52 1.85 18.50
N ASP A 386 -16.54 1.25 19.66
CA ASP A 386 -16.05 1.85 20.92
C ASP A 386 -14.54 2.07 20.94
N ARG A 387 -13.83 1.38 20.07
CA ARG A 387 -12.38 1.47 19.88
C ARG A 387 -12.03 1.38 18.40
N PRO A 388 -10.86 1.94 17.99
CA PRO A 388 -10.35 1.78 16.63
C PRO A 388 -10.21 0.31 16.25
N ALA A 389 -10.59 -0.01 15.00
CA ALA A 389 -10.38 -1.34 14.45
C ALA A 389 -8.89 -1.65 14.31
N LYS A 390 -8.50 -2.90 14.56
CA LYS A 390 -7.15 -3.36 14.32
C LYS A 390 -6.83 -3.29 12.83
N LEU A 391 -5.61 -2.85 12.48
CA LEU A 391 -5.12 -2.83 11.11
C LEU A 391 -5.07 -4.25 10.53
N ALA A 392 -5.52 -4.40 9.28
CA ALA A 392 -5.31 -5.66 8.55
C ALA A 392 -3.83 -5.88 8.29
N SER A 393 -3.35 -7.08 8.57
CA SER A 393 -1.94 -7.44 8.41
C SER A 393 -1.48 -7.29 6.96
N HIS A 394 -0.31 -6.69 6.77
CA HIS A 394 0.37 -6.64 5.50
C HIS A 394 1.24 -7.88 5.31
N ARG A 395 1.31 -8.37 4.09
CA ARG A 395 2.11 -9.54 3.71
C ARG A 395 2.87 -9.26 2.42
N ALA A 396 4.07 -9.78 2.32
CA ALA A 396 4.82 -9.73 1.07
C ALA A 396 4.17 -10.68 0.01
N PRO A 397 4.16 -10.29 -1.27
CA PRO A 397 4.65 -9.01 -1.79
C PRO A 397 3.68 -7.87 -1.48
N LEU A 398 4.21 -6.73 -1.03
CA LEU A 398 3.41 -5.55 -0.70
C LEU A 398 2.86 -4.82 -1.92
N ARG A 399 3.52 -4.99 -3.06
CA ARG A 399 3.09 -4.44 -4.36
C ARG A 399 2.67 -5.58 -5.26
N PRO A 400 1.62 -5.43 -6.07
CA PRO A 400 1.32 -6.40 -7.11
C PRO A 400 2.48 -6.44 -8.09
N LEU A 401 3.05 -7.62 -8.28
CA LEU A 401 4.18 -7.86 -9.19
C LEU A 401 3.78 -8.92 -10.20
N PRO A 402 4.23 -8.83 -11.46
CA PRO A 402 4.08 -9.91 -12.41
C PRO A 402 4.73 -11.19 -11.90
N LEU A 403 4.05 -12.32 -12.06
CA LEU A 403 4.60 -13.62 -11.64
C LEU A 403 5.94 -13.94 -12.31
N ALA A 404 6.11 -13.52 -13.57
CA ALA A 404 7.37 -13.70 -14.29
C ALA A 404 8.55 -12.98 -13.61
N VAL A 405 8.31 -11.78 -13.06
CA VAL A 405 9.31 -11.01 -12.32
C VAL A 405 9.70 -11.73 -11.02
N LEU A 406 8.70 -12.23 -10.27
CA LEU A 406 8.96 -13.00 -9.05
C LEU A 406 9.60 -14.36 -9.34
N ALA A 407 9.23 -15.02 -10.43
CA ALA A 407 9.81 -16.30 -10.83
C ALA A 407 11.30 -16.21 -11.21
N ALA A 408 11.78 -15.00 -11.54
CA ALA A 408 13.20 -14.75 -11.81
C ALA A 408 14.04 -14.52 -10.53
N LEU A 409 13.41 -14.54 -9.34
CA LEU A 409 14.13 -14.42 -8.08
C LEU A 409 15.05 -15.63 -7.89
N GLU A 410 16.33 -15.34 -7.66
CA GLU A 410 17.32 -16.39 -7.40
C GLU A 410 17.06 -17.06 -6.05
N GLU A 411 17.09 -18.38 -6.03
CA GLU A 411 16.98 -19.19 -4.82
C GLU A 411 18.29 -19.96 -4.60
N ASP A 412 18.59 -20.24 -3.31
CA ASP A 412 19.65 -21.17 -2.99
C ASP A 412 19.29 -22.56 -3.55
N PRO A 413 20.17 -23.21 -4.35
CA PRO A 413 19.91 -24.54 -4.92
C PRO A 413 19.51 -25.60 -3.87
N GLU A 414 20.07 -25.52 -2.66
CA GLU A 414 19.66 -26.41 -1.57
C GLU A 414 18.20 -26.18 -1.14
N ILE A 415 17.76 -24.92 -1.11
CA ILE A 415 16.37 -24.58 -0.82
C ILE A 415 15.47 -25.15 -1.93
N ALA A 416 15.81 -24.88 -3.19
CA ALA A 416 15.05 -25.33 -4.35
C ALA A 416 14.96 -26.87 -4.42
N THR A 417 16.02 -27.58 -4.07
CA THR A 417 16.06 -29.05 -4.13
C THR A 417 15.27 -29.69 -2.99
N HIS A 418 15.28 -29.10 -1.81
CA HIS A 418 14.70 -29.70 -0.58
C HIS A 418 13.45 -28.99 -0.07
N TRP A 419 12.88 -28.07 -0.85
CA TRP A 419 11.77 -27.24 -0.37
C TRP A 419 10.54 -28.03 0.10
N THR A 420 10.20 -29.16 -0.56
CA THR A 420 9.08 -29.99 -0.18
C THR A 420 9.27 -30.62 1.21
N GLY A 421 10.43 -31.19 1.48
CA GLY A 421 10.78 -31.70 2.81
C GLY A 421 10.92 -30.58 3.84
N TRP A 422 11.39 -29.44 3.40
CA TRP A 422 11.66 -28.28 4.23
C TRP A 422 10.43 -27.61 4.83
N PHE A 423 9.36 -27.53 4.04
CA PHE A 423 8.05 -27.03 4.49
C PHE A 423 7.11 -28.15 4.96
N GLY A 424 7.50 -29.41 4.90
CA GLY A 424 6.64 -30.55 5.15
C GLY A 424 5.44 -30.65 4.20
N ILE A 425 5.56 -30.06 3.01
CA ILE A 425 4.45 -29.87 2.07
C ILE A 425 4.05 -31.17 1.42
N ALA A 426 4.99 -32.13 1.22
CA ALA A 426 4.66 -33.42 0.66
C ALA A 426 3.53 -34.13 1.42
N ALA A 427 3.57 -34.04 2.76
CA ALA A 427 2.50 -34.62 3.59
C ALA A 427 1.20 -33.78 3.57
N GLN A 428 1.22 -32.52 3.19
CA GLN A 428 0.00 -31.69 3.09
C GLN A 428 -0.82 -31.97 1.85
N TRP A 429 -0.20 -32.47 0.79
CA TRP A 429 -0.86 -32.79 -0.48
C TRP A 429 -1.37 -34.23 -0.57
N LEU A 430 -0.99 -35.06 0.39
CA LEU A 430 -1.54 -36.42 0.48
C LEU A 430 -2.94 -36.35 1.08
N PRO A 431 -3.95 -36.95 0.43
CA PRO A 431 -5.26 -37.11 1.03
C PRO A 431 -5.12 -37.81 2.38
N HIS A 432 -5.88 -37.41 3.39
CA HIS A 432 -5.78 -37.92 4.75
C HIS A 432 -6.04 -39.46 4.87
N TRP A 433 -6.59 -40.06 3.83
CA TRP A 433 -6.83 -41.52 3.72
C TRP A 433 -5.69 -42.28 3.04
N GLU A 434 -4.68 -41.59 2.50
CA GLU A 434 -3.50 -42.23 1.94
C GLU A 434 -2.40 -42.35 3.00
N PRO A 435 -1.70 -43.51 3.05
CA PRO A 435 -0.59 -43.68 3.97
C PRO A 435 0.53 -42.70 3.60
N VAL A 436 1.08 -42.02 4.61
CA VAL A 436 2.25 -41.16 4.44
C VAL A 436 3.45 -42.02 4.03
N PRO A 437 4.14 -41.72 2.92
CA PRO A 437 5.34 -42.48 2.54
C PRO A 437 6.37 -42.53 3.69
N GLU A 438 7.06 -43.66 3.85
CA GLU A 438 8.02 -43.85 4.96
C GLU A 438 9.10 -42.77 5.02
N GLU A 439 9.52 -42.26 3.87
CA GLU A 439 10.48 -41.13 3.76
C GLU A 439 9.96 -39.79 4.35
N HIS A 440 8.65 -39.66 4.49
CA HIS A 440 7.99 -38.50 5.10
C HIS A 440 7.42 -38.80 6.49
N ALA A 441 7.44 -40.04 6.96
CA ALA A 441 6.86 -40.46 8.24
C ALA A 441 7.57 -39.78 9.43
N ALA A 442 8.87 -39.53 9.33
CA ALA A 442 9.64 -38.84 10.36
C ALA A 442 9.20 -37.40 10.55
N ILE A 443 8.77 -36.72 9.46
CA ILE A 443 8.28 -35.32 9.48
C ILE A 443 6.84 -35.28 10.04
N ALA A 444 6.05 -36.31 9.82
CA ALA A 444 4.68 -36.41 10.33
C ALA A 444 4.61 -36.78 11.82
N GLY A 445 5.59 -37.53 12.33
CA GLY A 445 5.66 -37.98 13.72
C GLY A 445 5.84 -36.88 14.75
N ASP A 446 6.53 -35.84 14.40
CA ASP A 446 6.79 -34.69 15.31
C ASP A 446 5.57 -33.77 15.52
N ARG A 447 4.54 -33.88 14.66
CA ARG A 447 3.30 -33.06 14.81
C ARG A 447 2.32 -33.61 15.83
N ASN A 448 2.40 -34.89 16.17
CA ASN A 448 1.47 -35.51 17.12
C ASN A 448 1.92 -35.38 18.59
N GLY A 449 3.11 -34.86 18.85
CA GLY A 449 3.63 -34.66 20.21
C GLY A 449 3.14 -33.42 20.95
N GLY A 450 2.33 -32.57 20.32
CA GLY A 450 2.01 -31.23 20.83
C GLY A 450 0.57 -30.96 21.26
N SER A 451 -0.34 -31.93 21.30
CA SER A 451 -1.74 -31.64 21.70
C SER A 451 -2.27 -32.54 22.81
N ALA A 452 -1.55 -32.62 23.91
CA ALA A 452 -2.12 -33.04 25.19
C ALA A 452 -1.82 -31.95 26.20
N ARG A 453 -2.58 -30.88 26.18
CA ARG A 453 -2.78 -30.00 27.33
C ARG A 453 -4.28 -29.77 27.49
N THR A 454 -4.77 -30.38 28.53
CA THR A 454 -6.05 -30.15 29.23
C THR A 454 -6.32 -28.68 29.46
#